data_1ade20d948622c3dbb182d35b2553139
#
_entry.id   1ade20d948622c3dbb182d35b2553139
#
_cell.length_a   1.000
_cell.length_b   1.000
_cell.length_c   1.000
_cell.angle_alpha   90.00
_cell.angle_beta   90.00
_cell.angle_gamma   90.00
#
_symmetry.space_group_name_H-M   'P 1'
#
loop_
_entity.id
_entity.type
_entity.pdbx_description
1 polymer ?
#
loop_
_entity_poly.entity_id
_entity_poly.type
_entity_poly.pdbx_seq_one_letter_code
_entity_poly.pdbx_strand_id
1 'polypeptide(L)'
;MDSNAEHKHEVTVEVYAPRQAEPKKFTWKLSKLVGEAAREAAKAFGYEGGDPTLGHKEKIFKRDETLDAAHVHDGEKLELLDVGGGV
;
A
#
# COMPACT_ATOMS: atom_id res chain seq x y z
N MET A 1 19.95 12.14 -14.43
CA MET A 1 20.66 11.40 -13.69
C MET A 1 20.23 11.36 -12.37
N ASP A 2 20.23 12.38 -11.74
CA ASP A 2 19.87 12.39 -10.39
C ASP A 2 18.45 12.03 -10.17
N SER A 3 17.57 12.33 -11.10
CA SER A 3 16.18 12.02 -10.88
C SER A 3 15.96 10.53 -10.82
N ASN A 4 16.79 9.76 -11.48
CA ASN A 4 16.65 8.33 -11.38
C ASN A 4 16.97 7.84 -10.00
N ALA A 5 17.96 8.42 -9.37
CA ALA A 5 18.30 8.03 -8.02
C ALA A 5 17.17 8.35 -7.09
N GLU A 6 16.51 9.46 -7.29
CA GLU A 6 15.41 9.81 -6.44
C GLU A 6 14.24 8.87 -6.63
N HIS A 7 13.99 8.46 -7.84
CA HIS A 7 12.88 7.57 -8.08
C HIS A 7 13.08 6.22 -7.45
N LYS A 8 14.31 5.84 -7.17
CA LYS A 8 14.54 4.56 -6.54
C LYS A 8 14.08 4.52 -5.10
N HIS A 9 13.83 5.67 -4.52
CA HIS A 9 13.41 5.72 -3.13
C HIS A 9 11.90 5.79 -2.97
N GLU A 10 11.19 5.88 -4.07
CA GLU A 10 9.74 5.97 -4.04
C GLU A 10 9.12 4.96 -4.98
N VAL A 11 7.89 4.60 -4.69
CA VAL A 11 7.17 3.66 -5.53
C VAL A 11 5.75 4.17 -5.70
N THR A 12 5.23 4.03 -6.91
CA THR A 12 3.86 4.39 -7.21
C THR A 12 3.09 3.11 -7.49
N VAL A 13 2.01 2.90 -6.76
CA VAL A 13 1.22 1.68 -6.88
C VAL A 13 -0.25 2.02 -6.97
N GLU A 14 -1.03 1.06 -7.42
CA GLU A 14 -2.48 1.16 -7.39
C GLU A 14 -2.98 0.24 -6.28
N VAL A 15 -3.84 0.77 -5.42
CA VAL A 15 -4.37 -0.01 -4.32
C VAL A 15 -5.85 -0.24 -4.56
N TYR A 16 -6.27 -1.49 -4.47
CA TYR A 16 -7.65 -1.89 -4.59
C TYR A 16 -8.20 -2.19 -3.20
N ALA A 17 -9.38 -1.69 -2.92
CA ALA A 17 -10.00 -1.89 -1.62
C ALA A 17 -11.23 -2.76 -1.74
N PRO A 18 -11.62 -3.44 -0.66
CA PRO A 18 -12.84 -4.27 -0.70
C PRO A 18 -14.06 -3.42 -1.04
N ARG A 19 -14.88 -3.94 -1.88
CA ARG A 19 -16.15 -3.30 -2.22
C ARG A 19 -16.02 -1.94 -2.88
N GLN A 20 -14.83 -1.61 -3.37
CA GLN A 20 -14.63 -0.38 -4.12
C GLN A 20 -14.33 -0.76 -5.56
N ALA A 21 -15.02 -0.13 -6.48
CA ALA A 21 -14.90 -0.51 -7.87
C ALA A 21 -13.58 -0.07 -8.48
N GLU A 22 -13.05 1.02 -8.03
CA GLU A 22 -11.86 1.58 -8.66
C GLU A 22 -10.71 1.71 -7.69
N PRO A 23 -9.50 1.46 -8.17
CA PRO A 23 -8.33 1.60 -7.33
C PRO A 23 -7.95 3.06 -7.17
N LYS A 24 -7.07 3.31 -6.22
CA LYS A 24 -6.47 4.62 -6.06
C LYS A 24 -4.96 4.49 -6.16
N LYS A 25 -4.32 5.50 -6.72
CA LYS A 25 -2.87 5.51 -6.84
C LYS A 25 -2.25 6.19 -5.64
N PHE A 26 -1.14 5.64 -5.21
CA PHE A 26 -0.37 6.22 -4.11
C PHE A 26 1.10 6.19 -4.47
N THR A 27 1.82 7.22 -4.06
CA THR A 27 3.26 7.25 -4.19
C THR A 27 3.82 7.33 -2.78
N TRP A 28 4.62 6.34 -2.42
CA TRP A 28 5.16 6.23 -1.06
C TRP A 28 6.66 6.02 -1.12
N LYS A 29 7.34 6.44 -0.06
CA LYS A 29 8.75 6.12 0.06
C LYS A 29 8.90 4.64 0.34
N LEU A 30 9.93 4.05 -0.20
CA LEU A 30 10.18 2.62 0.03
C LEU A 30 10.48 2.31 1.48
N SER A 31 10.93 3.31 2.23
CA SER A 31 11.19 3.12 3.66
C SER A 31 9.93 3.17 4.51
N LYS A 32 8.79 3.45 3.93
CA LYS A 32 7.55 3.51 4.68
C LYS A 32 7.13 2.10 5.09
N LEU A 33 6.59 1.96 6.28
CA LEU A 33 6.12 0.66 6.73
C LEU A 33 4.83 0.30 6.02
N VAL A 34 4.67 -0.99 5.75
CA VAL A 34 3.46 -1.48 5.11
C VAL A 34 2.21 -1.06 5.89
N GLY A 35 2.26 -1.17 7.21
CA GLY A 35 1.10 -0.79 8.02
C GLY A 35 0.75 0.67 7.92
N GLU A 36 1.75 1.52 7.80
CA GLU A 36 1.49 2.94 7.63
C GLU A 36 0.89 3.24 6.27
N ALA A 37 1.43 2.62 5.24
CA ALA A 37 0.90 2.80 3.90
C ALA A 37 -0.54 2.29 3.82
N ALA A 38 -0.79 1.14 4.43
CA ALA A 38 -2.13 0.57 4.41
C ALA A 38 -3.12 1.46 5.16
N ARG A 39 -2.68 2.05 6.26
CA ARG A 39 -3.56 2.95 7.02
C ARG A 39 -3.91 4.18 6.17
N GLU A 40 -2.94 4.72 5.49
CA GLU A 40 -3.17 5.86 4.64
C GLU A 40 -4.14 5.50 3.51
N ALA A 41 -3.95 4.34 2.90
CA ALA A 41 -4.84 3.91 1.85
C ALA A 41 -6.24 3.67 2.39
N ALA A 42 -6.34 3.05 3.57
CA ALA A 42 -7.64 2.79 4.16
C ALA A 42 -8.40 4.08 4.39
N LYS A 43 -7.72 5.09 4.90
CA LYS A 43 -8.38 6.37 5.11
C LYS A 43 -8.85 6.98 3.81
N ALA A 44 -8.06 6.86 2.77
CA ALA A 44 -8.44 7.43 1.48
C ALA A 44 -9.68 6.76 0.93
N PHE A 45 -9.90 5.49 1.26
CA PHE A 45 -11.10 4.79 0.84
C PHE A 45 -12.25 4.90 1.84
N GLY A 46 -12.04 5.57 2.96
CA GLY A 46 -13.11 5.76 3.92
C GLY A 46 -13.19 4.74 5.04
N TYR A 47 -12.17 3.92 5.19
CA TYR A 47 -12.16 2.92 6.26
C TYR A 47 -11.33 3.43 7.42
N GLU A 48 -11.81 3.24 8.64
CA GLU A 48 -11.11 3.76 9.80
C GLU A 48 -10.78 2.74 10.86
N GLY A 49 -11.15 1.53 10.71
CA GLY A 49 -10.90 0.57 11.76
C GLY A 49 -9.87 -0.45 11.39
N GLY A 50 -9.71 -1.43 12.25
CA GLY A 50 -8.87 -2.58 11.97
C GLY A 50 -7.40 -2.27 11.93
N ASP A 51 -6.65 -3.25 11.50
CA ASP A 51 -5.21 -3.13 11.31
C ASP A 51 -4.91 -3.44 9.87
N PRO A 52 -5.11 -2.49 8.97
CA PRO A 52 -5.00 -2.79 7.55
C PRO A 52 -3.58 -3.15 7.15
N THR A 53 -3.48 -4.00 6.16
CA THR A 53 -2.22 -4.31 5.55
C THR A 53 -2.41 -4.35 4.05
N LEU A 54 -1.35 -4.65 3.34
CA LEU A 54 -1.39 -4.71 1.89
C LEU A 54 -0.96 -6.09 1.45
N GLY A 55 -1.42 -6.50 0.29
CA GLY A 55 -1.04 -7.76 -0.29
C GLY A 55 -0.85 -7.62 -1.77
N HIS A 56 -0.18 -8.61 -2.37
CA HIS A 56 0.04 -8.65 -3.80
C HIS A 56 -0.16 -10.08 -4.25
N LYS A 57 -1.19 -10.28 -5.04
CA LYS A 57 -1.58 -11.62 -5.48
C LYS A 57 -1.88 -12.46 -4.25
N GLU A 58 -1.15 -13.51 -4.01
CA GLU A 58 -1.44 -14.38 -2.89
C GLU A 58 -0.59 -14.09 -1.68
N LYS A 59 0.25 -13.08 -1.74
CA LYS A 59 1.14 -12.77 -0.64
C LYS A 59 0.60 -11.62 0.18
N ILE A 60 0.53 -11.81 1.49
CA ILE A 60 0.11 -10.77 2.41
C ILE A 60 1.35 -10.23 3.09
N PHE A 61 1.54 -8.91 3.00
CA PHE A 61 2.72 -8.30 3.58
C PHE A 61 2.54 -8.10 5.07
N LYS A 62 3.66 -8.12 5.80
CA LYS A 62 3.62 -7.85 7.23
C LYS A 62 3.58 -6.35 7.45
N ARG A 63 2.77 -5.94 8.42
CA ARG A 63 2.61 -4.50 8.66
C ARG A 63 3.89 -3.83 9.13
N ASP A 64 4.77 -4.56 9.77
CA ASP A 64 5.99 -3.98 10.31
C ASP A 64 7.20 -4.08 9.39
N GLU A 65 7.01 -4.50 8.17
CA GLU A 65 8.12 -4.47 7.22
C GLU A 65 7.95 -3.24 6.32
N THR A 66 9.06 -2.79 5.75
CA THR A 66 9.01 -1.65 4.85
C THR A 66 8.51 -2.11 3.48
N LEU A 67 8.09 -1.16 2.67
CA LEU A 67 7.70 -1.49 1.30
C LEU A 67 8.88 -2.05 0.53
N ASP A 68 10.08 -1.57 0.84
CA ASP A 68 11.28 -2.10 0.20
C ASP A 68 11.51 -3.55 0.58
N ALA A 69 11.35 -3.90 1.85
CA ALA A 69 11.52 -5.27 2.29
C ALA A 69 10.46 -6.18 1.69
N ALA A 70 9.30 -5.65 1.42
CA ALA A 70 8.22 -6.41 0.80
C ALA A 70 8.38 -6.51 -0.71
N HIS A 71 9.41 -5.88 -1.27
CA HIS A 71 9.72 -5.94 -2.70
C HIS A 71 8.61 -5.33 -3.56
N VAL A 72 8.06 -4.22 -3.10
CA VAL A 72 7.03 -3.53 -3.86
C VAL A 72 7.69 -2.75 -4.98
N HIS A 73 7.14 -2.83 -6.17
CA HIS A 73 7.70 -2.18 -7.35
C HIS A 73 6.70 -1.19 -7.96
N ASP A 74 7.22 -0.26 -8.75
CA ASP A 74 6.38 0.69 -9.45
C ASP A 74 5.37 -0.03 -10.32
N GLY A 75 4.17 0.49 -10.31
CA GLY A 75 3.13 -0.03 -11.17
C GLY A 75 2.41 -1.24 -10.64
N GLU A 76 2.82 -1.74 -9.48
CA GLU A 76 2.14 -2.92 -8.96
C GLU A 76 0.74 -2.61 -8.49
N LYS A 77 -0.11 -3.62 -8.53
CA LYS A 77 -1.46 -3.52 -8.03
C LYS A 77 -1.52 -4.26 -6.72
N LEU A 78 -1.83 -3.52 -5.66
CA LEU A 78 -1.87 -4.07 -4.32
C LEU A 78 -3.30 -4.12 -3.83
N GLU A 79 -3.54 -4.99 -2.89
CA GLU A 79 -4.87 -5.12 -2.29
C GLU A 79 -4.82 -4.65 -0.86
N LEU A 80 -5.82 -3.89 -0.48
CA LEU A 80 -5.98 -3.44 0.89
C LEU A 80 -6.74 -4.50 1.65
N LEU A 81 -6.17 -4.97 2.76
CA LEU A 81 -6.72 -6.08 3.52
C LEU A 81 -6.91 -5.66 4.97
N ASP A 82 -7.79 -6.38 5.65
CA ASP A 82 -8.02 -6.23 7.09
C ASP A 82 -8.37 -4.80 7.48
N VAL A 83 -9.29 -4.23 6.74
CA VAL A 83 -9.68 -2.85 7.01
C VAL A 83 -10.67 -2.72 8.15
N GLY A 84 -10.91 -3.78 8.85
CA GLY A 84 -11.85 -3.71 9.93
C GLY A 84 -13.26 -3.81 9.41
N GLY A 85 -14.11 -4.13 10.29
CA GLY A 85 -15.40 -4.39 9.84
C GLY A 85 -16.29 -3.25 9.83
N GLY A 86 -15.85 -2.25 10.27
CA GLY A 86 -16.74 -1.23 10.55
C GLY A 86 -17.53 -0.71 9.45
N VAL A 87 -17.65 -1.19 8.48
CA VAL A 87 -18.42 -0.57 7.52
C VAL A 87 -19.64 -1.15 7.18
#